data_d651f7cbf36a784a7f3aabbd0ba33bf4
#
_entry.id   d651f7cbf36a784a7f3aabbd0ba33bf4
#
_cell.length_a   1.000
_cell.length_b   1.000
_cell.length_c   1.000
_cell.angle_alpha   90.00
_cell.angle_beta   90.00
_cell.angle_gamma   90.00
#
_symmetry.space_group_name_H-M   'P 1'
#
loop_
_entity.id
_entity.type
_entity.pdbx_description
1 polymer ?
#
loop_
_entity_poly.entity_id
_entity_poly.type
_entity_poly.pdbx_seq_one_letter_code
_entity_poly.pdbx_strand_id
1 'polypeptide(L)'
;VTTDGGRVGRDADDSRGAGRVRAATGAATGMTTGTAPRATPRATGRESKRTRIERMHAEYALLCQAFPAPRCALDFTTPLQLLIATVLSAQTTDKRVNTVTPTLFAEYPDAAALAAADPERVEDIIHPVGFYHAKAKHLLGLASALETRFGGEVPRTMDELTSLPGVGRKTANVVLGNAFGVPGFPVDTHVMRVTGRLRWRSDWRIAKSDPVKVEHEICSYFDPADWTDLSHRLILHGRATCHARKPDCANCPLNATCPSAV
;
A
#
# COMPACT_ATOMS: atom_id res chain seq x y z
N VAL A 1 53.19 -24.56 18.71
CA VAL A 1 53.78 -23.64 19.69
C VAL A 1 52.63 -22.77 20.17
N THR A 2 51.92 -23.23 21.16
CA THR A 2 51.80 -22.89 22.60
C THR A 2 51.46 -21.41 22.87
N THR A 3 50.24 -21.25 23.40
CA THR A 3 49.83 -20.86 24.76
C THR A 3 49.87 -19.33 24.97
N ASP A 4 48.96 -18.64 25.61
CA ASP A 4 48.36 -18.74 26.96
C ASP A 4 47.36 -17.55 27.05
N GLY A 5 46.18 -17.51 27.53
CA GLY A 5 45.79 -17.78 28.92
C GLY A 5 45.74 -16.49 29.72
N GLY A 6 44.60 -15.98 30.05
CA GLY A 6 44.45 -14.81 30.88
C GLY A 6 42.99 -14.51 31.28
N ARG A 7 42.52 -15.20 32.30
CA ARG A 7 41.29 -15.01 33.05
C ARG A 7 41.59 -14.17 34.31
N VAL A 8 40.50 -13.61 34.96
CA VAL A 8 40.42 -13.01 36.33
C VAL A 8 40.22 -11.48 36.27
N GLY A 9 39.26 -10.86 36.95
CA GLY A 9 38.50 -11.26 38.11
C GLY A 9 37.33 -10.31 38.40
N ARG A 10 36.45 -10.78 39.18
CA ARG A 10 35.32 -10.11 39.87
C ARG A 10 35.88 -9.24 41.00
N ASP A 11 35.05 -8.24 41.41
CA ASP A 11 34.68 -7.86 42.79
C ASP A 11 33.85 -6.57 42.65
N ALA A 12 32.62 -6.45 43.01
CA ALA A 12 31.86 -6.53 44.27
C ALA A 12 32.06 -5.31 45.21
N ASP A 13 30.89 -4.73 45.51
CA ASP A 13 30.52 -4.06 46.78
C ASP A 13 30.97 -2.58 46.99
N ASP A 14 30.19 -1.69 47.50
CA ASP A 14 29.27 -1.59 48.63
C ASP A 14 28.69 -0.16 48.78
N SER A 15 27.48 -0.12 49.21
CA SER A 15 26.83 0.70 50.22
C SER A 15 26.66 2.24 50.13
N ARG A 16 25.39 2.58 50.19
CA ARG A 16 24.71 3.44 51.19
C ARG A 16 24.92 4.95 51.16
N GLY A 17 23.80 5.64 50.92
CA GLY A 17 23.67 7.07 51.22
C GLY A 17 22.21 7.52 51.17
N ALA A 18 21.47 7.27 52.26
CA ALA A 18 20.11 7.78 52.45
C ALA A 18 20.16 9.30 52.71
N GLY A 19 19.39 10.07 51.93
CA GLY A 19 19.15 11.49 52.15
C GLY A 19 17.66 11.80 52.04
N ARG A 20 16.96 11.73 53.21
CA ARG A 20 15.59 12.29 53.34
C ARG A 20 15.71 13.82 53.29
N VAL A 21 14.94 14.42 52.41
CA VAL A 21 14.57 15.85 52.55
C VAL A 21 13.02 15.97 52.46
N ARG A 22 12.55 16.80 53.36
CA ARG A 22 11.17 16.97 53.82
C ARG A 22 10.26 17.61 52.76
N ALA A 23 8.98 17.25 52.90
CA ALA A 23 7.84 17.86 52.24
C ALA A 23 7.75 19.36 52.48
N ALA A 24 7.46 20.13 51.42
CA ALA A 24 6.89 21.45 51.49
C ALA A 24 5.52 21.40 50.85
N THR A 25 4.53 21.65 51.66
CA THR A 25 3.12 21.88 51.30
C THR A 25 3.00 23.23 50.59
N GLY A 26 2.43 23.25 49.37
CA GLY A 26 2.17 24.46 48.63
C GLY A 26 0.96 24.31 47.70
N ALA A 27 -0.16 24.81 48.16
CA ALA A 27 -1.35 25.37 47.50
C ALA A 27 -1.82 24.74 46.15
N ALA A 28 -3.01 24.21 46.22
CA ALA A 28 -3.92 23.91 45.14
C ALA A 28 -4.21 25.14 44.27
N THR A 29 -3.96 25.07 42.95
CA THR A 29 -4.51 26.05 42.00
C THR A 29 -5.15 25.25 40.85
N GLY A 30 -6.46 25.42 40.76
CA GLY A 30 -7.35 25.30 39.61
C GLY A 30 -7.03 24.25 38.52
N MET A 31 -7.58 23.03 38.66
CA MET A 31 -7.83 22.16 37.51
C MET A 31 -8.97 22.77 36.68
N THR A 32 -8.63 23.47 35.59
CA THR A 32 -9.58 23.70 34.51
C THR A 32 -9.85 22.35 33.83
N THR A 33 -11.01 21.80 34.08
CA THR A 33 -11.55 20.66 33.33
C THR A 33 -11.74 21.10 31.88
N GLY A 34 -10.74 20.76 31.04
CA GLY A 34 -10.86 20.87 29.59
C GLY A 34 -11.99 19.92 29.14
N THR A 35 -13.14 20.52 28.85
CA THR A 35 -14.28 19.82 28.27
C THR A 35 -13.84 19.26 26.91
N ALA A 36 -13.77 17.94 26.77
CA ALA A 36 -13.57 17.28 25.51
C ALA A 36 -14.56 17.84 24.46
N PRO A 37 -14.15 18.07 23.22
CA PRO A 37 -15.07 18.59 22.21
C PRO A 37 -16.20 17.58 22.03
N ARG A 38 -17.41 18.07 22.33
CA ARG A 38 -18.66 17.32 22.20
C ARG A 38 -18.81 16.89 20.75
N ALA A 39 -18.86 15.57 20.52
CA ALA A 39 -19.09 15.00 19.19
C ALA A 39 -20.35 15.66 18.58
N THR A 40 -20.18 16.31 17.44
CA THR A 40 -21.31 16.86 16.67
C THR A 40 -22.24 15.73 16.29
N PRO A 41 -23.57 15.91 16.42
CA PRO A 41 -24.54 14.88 16.05
C PRO A 41 -24.35 14.50 14.58
N ARG A 42 -24.20 13.19 14.29
CA ARG A 42 -24.22 12.68 12.91
C ARG A 42 -25.51 13.15 12.24
N ALA A 43 -25.37 13.99 11.21
CA ALA A 43 -26.50 14.47 10.42
C ALA A 43 -27.25 13.26 9.81
N THR A 44 -28.51 13.08 10.16
CA THR A 44 -29.40 12.00 9.65
C THR A 44 -29.92 12.31 8.24
N GLY A 45 -29.58 13.45 7.66
CA GLY A 45 -29.96 13.88 6.31
C GLY A 45 -29.05 13.27 5.21
N ARG A 46 -29.61 13.15 4.00
CA ARG A 46 -28.84 12.75 2.80
C ARG A 46 -27.76 13.82 2.53
N GLU A 47 -26.47 13.46 2.69
CA GLU A 47 -25.33 14.32 2.40
C GLU A 47 -25.37 14.82 0.95
N SER A 48 -25.18 16.13 0.74
CA SER A 48 -25.09 16.71 -0.60
C SER A 48 -23.80 16.27 -1.32
N LYS A 49 -23.80 16.31 -2.65
CA LYS A 49 -22.58 16.02 -3.43
C LYS A 49 -21.43 16.94 -3.04
N ARG A 50 -21.70 18.22 -2.85
CA ARG A 50 -20.69 19.22 -2.45
C ARG A 50 -20.10 18.90 -1.09
N THR A 51 -20.92 18.67 -0.08
CA THR A 51 -20.48 18.33 1.29
C THR A 51 -19.67 17.05 1.30
N ARG A 52 -20.08 16.05 0.49
CA ARG A 52 -19.32 14.80 0.33
C ARG A 52 -17.93 15.06 -0.23
N ILE A 53 -17.79 15.86 -1.28
CA ILE A 53 -16.49 16.18 -1.88
C ILE A 53 -15.61 16.95 -0.89
N GLU A 54 -16.15 17.94 -0.19
CA GLU A 54 -15.42 18.68 0.85
C GLU A 54 -14.90 17.73 1.95
N ARG A 55 -15.73 16.78 2.40
CA ARG A 55 -15.32 15.74 3.37
C ARG A 55 -14.26 14.80 2.78
N MET A 56 -14.37 14.37 1.53
CA MET A 56 -13.38 13.53 0.87
C MET A 56 -12.00 14.19 0.88
N HIS A 57 -11.89 15.47 0.55
CA HIS A 57 -10.64 16.21 0.59
C HIS A 57 -10.09 16.36 2.02
N ALA A 58 -10.95 16.61 3.00
CA ALA A 58 -10.55 16.66 4.41
C ALA A 58 -10.03 15.30 4.90
N GLU A 59 -10.72 14.21 4.56
CA GLU A 59 -10.30 12.84 4.89
C GLU A 59 -8.99 12.47 4.17
N TYR A 60 -8.80 12.90 2.92
CA TYR A 60 -7.53 12.71 2.21
C TYR A 60 -6.38 13.46 2.88
N ALA A 61 -6.58 14.69 3.34
CA ALA A 61 -5.57 15.43 4.09
C ALA A 61 -5.15 14.70 5.38
N LEU A 62 -6.09 14.07 6.09
CA LEU A 62 -5.79 13.23 7.25
C LEU A 62 -5.01 11.96 6.87
N LEU A 63 -5.31 11.35 5.73
CA LEU A 63 -4.55 10.22 5.20
C LEU A 63 -3.13 10.64 4.81
N CYS A 64 -2.93 11.85 4.27
CA CYS A 64 -1.61 12.40 3.98
C CYS A 64 -0.76 12.57 5.26
N GLN A 65 -1.38 13.00 6.36
CA GLN A 65 -0.70 13.09 7.66
C GLN A 65 -0.36 11.70 8.23
N ALA A 66 -1.28 10.75 8.13
CA ALA A 66 -1.08 9.39 8.65
C ALA A 66 -0.06 8.59 7.81
N PHE A 67 0.03 8.84 6.51
CA PHE A 67 0.91 8.17 5.56
C PHE A 67 1.64 9.21 4.69
N PRO A 68 2.64 9.93 5.22
CA PRO A 68 3.26 11.07 4.52
C PRO A 68 4.06 10.66 3.28
N ALA A 69 4.66 9.48 3.27
CA ALA A 69 5.49 8.97 2.18
C ALA A 69 5.00 7.57 1.72
N PRO A 70 3.84 7.49 1.05
CA PRO A 70 3.33 6.22 0.56
C PRO A 70 4.24 5.69 -0.56
N ARG A 71 4.45 4.37 -0.58
CA ARG A 71 5.30 3.73 -1.58
C ARG A 71 4.66 2.44 -2.07
N CYS A 72 5.00 2.05 -3.28
CA CYS A 72 4.72 0.71 -3.79
C CYS A 72 5.38 -0.32 -2.86
N ALA A 73 4.65 -1.37 -2.52
CA ALA A 73 5.16 -2.44 -1.64
C ALA A 73 5.97 -3.52 -2.40
N LEU A 74 5.98 -3.46 -3.74
CA LEU A 74 6.83 -4.31 -4.58
C LEU A 74 8.20 -3.67 -4.74
N ASP A 75 9.25 -4.47 -4.62
CA ASP A 75 10.63 -4.03 -4.82
C ASP A 75 10.98 -4.05 -6.31
N PHE A 76 11.47 -2.92 -6.83
CA PHE A 76 11.86 -2.78 -8.23
C PHE A 76 12.86 -1.64 -8.41
N THR A 77 13.64 -1.70 -9.48
CA THR A 77 14.57 -0.64 -9.93
C THR A 77 14.28 -0.19 -11.36
N THR A 78 13.57 -1.00 -12.15
CA THR A 78 13.21 -0.69 -13.53
C THR A 78 11.71 -0.85 -13.78
N PRO A 79 11.13 -0.22 -14.83
CA PRO A 79 9.74 -0.42 -15.21
C PRO A 79 9.41 -1.89 -15.52
N LEU A 80 10.33 -2.63 -16.14
CA LEU A 80 10.17 -4.06 -16.43
C LEU A 80 10.04 -4.87 -15.14
N GLN A 81 10.90 -4.62 -14.16
CA GLN A 81 10.83 -5.28 -12.86
C GLN A 81 9.49 -5.02 -12.16
N LEU A 82 9.00 -3.78 -12.18
CA LEU A 82 7.70 -3.46 -11.61
C LEU A 82 6.55 -4.17 -12.34
N LEU A 83 6.60 -4.20 -13.67
CA LEU A 83 5.59 -4.86 -14.49
C LEU A 83 5.54 -6.37 -14.15
N ILE A 84 6.68 -7.05 -14.16
CA ILE A 84 6.82 -8.47 -13.81
C ILE A 84 6.33 -8.72 -12.37
N ALA A 85 6.83 -7.95 -11.40
CA ALA A 85 6.44 -8.10 -9.99
C ALA A 85 4.92 -7.89 -9.79
N THR A 86 4.32 -6.94 -10.52
CA THR A 86 2.88 -6.69 -10.44
C THR A 86 2.07 -7.84 -11.05
N VAL A 87 2.50 -8.43 -12.16
CA VAL A 87 1.88 -9.65 -12.72
C VAL A 87 1.98 -10.81 -11.72
N LEU A 88 3.15 -11.00 -11.09
CA LEU A 88 3.35 -12.02 -10.07
C LEU A 88 2.49 -11.80 -8.82
N SER A 89 2.12 -10.55 -8.50
CA SER A 89 1.33 -10.22 -7.29
C SER A 89 -0.14 -10.63 -7.38
N ALA A 90 -0.62 -11.09 -8.54
CA ALA A 90 -1.97 -11.60 -8.68
C ALA A 90 -2.24 -12.76 -7.70
N GLN A 91 -3.23 -12.55 -6.80
CA GLN A 91 -3.64 -13.53 -5.76
C GLN A 91 -2.51 -14.00 -4.83
N THR A 92 -1.50 -13.17 -4.61
CA THR A 92 -0.45 -13.40 -3.62
C THR A 92 -0.06 -12.10 -2.91
N THR A 93 0.77 -12.19 -1.87
CA THR A 93 1.20 -11.01 -1.11
C THR A 93 2.46 -10.40 -1.74
N ASP A 94 2.57 -9.06 -1.68
CA ASP A 94 3.76 -8.33 -2.14
C ASP A 94 5.03 -8.88 -1.48
N LYS A 95 4.98 -9.17 -0.16
CA LYS A 95 6.10 -9.79 0.57
C LYS A 95 6.57 -11.09 -0.07
N ARG A 96 5.63 -11.94 -0.52
CA ARG A 96 6.01 -13.22 -1.17
C ARG A 96 6.58 -12.98 -2.56
N VAL A 97 6.07 -12.02 -3.31
CA VAL A 97 6.67 -11.64 -4.61
C VAL A 97 8.11 -11.19 -4.40
N ASN A 98 8.36 -10.29 -3.43
CA ASN A 98 9.69 -9.78 -3.13
C ASN A 98 10.68 -10.85 -2.65
N THR A 99 10.24 -12.06 -2.30
CA THR A 99 11.17 -13.19 -2.00
C THR A 99 11.68 -13.90 -3.25
N VAL A 100 10.99 -13.84 -4.37
CA VAL A 100 11.36 -14.57 -5.60
C VAL A 100 11.95 -13.66 -6.67
N THR A 101 11.55 -12.39 -6.69
CA THR A 101 11.97 -11.42 -7.72
C THR A 101 13.48 -11.16 -7.77
N PRO A 102 14.26 -11.14 -6.66
CA PRO A 102 15.71 -10.97 -6.75
C PRO A 102 16.39 -12.05 -7.58
N THR A 103 16.03 -13.32 -7.39
CA THR A 103 16.56 -14.43 -8.18
C THR A 103 16.12 -14.35 -9.65
N LEU A 104 14.83 -14.04 -9.87
CA LEU A 104 14.29 -13.92 -11.22
C LEU A 104 14.99 -12.81 -12.01
N PHE A 105 15.20 -11.64 -11.41
CA PHE A 105 15.83 -10.49 -12.08
C PHE A 105 17.34 -10.63 -12.23
N ALA A 106 18.00 -11.39 -11.37
CA ALA A 106 19.41 -11.71 -11.54
C ALA A 106 19.65 -12.67 -12.72
N GLU A 107 18.74 -13.63 -12.94
CA GLU A 107 18.83 -14.61 -14.00
C GLU A 107 18.30 -14.07 -15.35
N TYR A 108 17.27 -13.23 -15.29
CA TYR A 108 16.63 -12.61 -16.46
C TYR A 108 16.54 -11.08 -16.29
N PRO A 109 17.64 -10.35 -16.56
CA PRO A 109 17.73 -8.91 -16.29
C PRO A 109 16.90 -8.03 -17.24
N ASP A 110 16.55 -8.54 -18.41
CA ASP A 110 15.81 -7.83 -19.46
C ASP A 110 14.73 -8.70 -20.11
N ALA A 111 13.96 -8.10 -21.02
CA ALA A 111 12.89 -8.79 -21.71
C ALA A 111 13.40 -9.88 -22.65
N ALA A 112 14.56 -9.67 -23.30
CA ALA A 112 15.14 -10.63 -24.22
C ALA A 112 15.57 -11.91 -23.50
N ALA A 113 16.27 -11.78 -22.38
CA ALA A 113 16.66 -12.90 -21.53
C ALA A 113 15.44 -13.70 -21.03
N LEU A 114 14.40 -12.98 -20.57
CA LEU A 114 13.18 -13.64 -20.10
C LEU A 114 12.37 -14.28 -21.24
N ALA A 115 12.34 -13.68 -22.44
CA ALA A 115 11.67 -14.25 -23.60
C ALA A 115 12.33 -15.56 -24.09
N ALA A 116 13.64 -15.68 -23.90
CA ALA A 116 14.44 -16.86 -24.24
C ALA A 116 14.54 -17.89 -23.09
N ALA A 117 13.92 -17.61 -21.94
CA ALA A 117 14.05 -18.46 -20.75
C ALA A 117 13.38 -19.82 -20.91
N ASP A 118 13.97 -20.83 -20.27
CA ASP A 118 13.33 -22.14 -20.10
C ASP A 118 12.10 -21.99 -19.18
N PRO A 119 10.89 -22.38 -19.65
CA PRO A 119 9.67 -22.31 -18.85
C PRO A 119 9.77 -23.04 -17.50
N GLU A 120 10.38 -24.24 -17.45
CA GLU A 120 10.51 -25.01 -16.22
C GLU A 120 11.38 -24.27 -15.21
N ARG A 121 12.45 -23.62 -15.66
CA ARG A 121 13.32 -22.83 -14.80
C ARG A 121 12.61 -21.59 -14.24
N VAL A 122 11.81 -20.91 -15.03
CA VAL A 122 10.99 -19.78 -14.56
C VAL A 122 9.98 -20.26 -13.52
N GLU A 123 9.30 -21.39 -13.77
CA GLU A 123 8.35 -21.98 -12.83
C GLU A 123 8.99 -22.33 -11.49
N ASP A 124 10.19 -22.93 -11.49
CA ASP A 124 10.95 -23.26 -10.29
C ASP A 124 11.22 -22.00 -9.44
N ILE A 125 11.67 -20.92 -10.06
CA ILE A 125 11.98 -19.68 -9.36
C ILE A 125 10.72 -19.09 -8.74
N ILE A 126 9.60 -19.04 -9.47
CA ILE A 126 8.37 -18.37 -9.02
C ILE A 126 7.41 -19.32 -8.29
N HIS A 127 7.74 -20.61 -8.12
CA HIS A 127 6.89 -21.59 -7.45
C HIS A 127 6.27 -21.10 -6.12
N PRO A 128 7.02 -20.35 -5.24
CA PRO A 128 6.47 -19.89 -3.98
C PRO A 128 5.28 -18.92 -4.09
N VAL A 129 5.05 -18.26 -5.24
CA VAL A 129 3.97 -17.27 -5.38
C VAL A 129 2.61 -17.88 -5.73
N GLY A 130 2.53 -19.20 -5.97
CA GLY A 130 1.31 -19.90 -6.34
C GLY A 130 0.83 -19.59 -7.77
N PHE A 131 0.00 -20.45 -8.34
CA PHE A 131 -0.45 -20.37 -9.75
C PHE A 131 0.72 -20.18 -10.73
N TYR A 132 1.89 -20.74 -10.38
CA TYR A 132 3.15 -20.47 -11.03
C TYR A 132 3.18 -20.88 -12.51
N HIS A 133 2.55 -21.99 -12.91
CA HIS A 133 2.43 -22.38 -14.32
C HIS A 133 1.75 -21.28 -15.18
N ALA A 134 0.60 -20.76 -14.73
CA ALA A 134 -0.09 -19.70 -15.45
C ALA A 134 0.72 -18.39 -15.45
N LYS A 135 1.38 -18.08 -14.32
CA LYS A 135 2.22 -16.89 -14.20
C LYS A 135 3.47 -16.98 -15.07
N ALA A 136 4.17 -18.12 -15.10
CA ALA A 136 5.31 -18.34 -16.00
C ALA A 136 4.91 -18.15 -17.47
N LYS A 137 3.80 -18.77 -17.88
CA LYS A 137 3.26 -18.56 -19.23
C LYS A 137 2.97 -17.09 -19.53
N HIS A 138 2.40 -16.35 -18.58
CA HIS A 138 2.16 -14.91 -18.77
C HIS A 138 3.47 -14.12 -18.84
N LEU A 139 4.47 -14.41 -17.99
CA LEU A 139 5.76 -13.72 -18.03
C LEU A 139 6.51 -13.94 -19.33
N LEU A 140 6.59 -15.19 -19.80
CA LEU A 140 7.24 -15.52 -21.08
C LEU A 140 6.53 -14.86 -22.26
N GLY A 141 5.19 -14.93 -22.28
CA GLY A 141 4.39 -14.27 -23.31
C GLY A 141 4.50 -12.75 -23.27
N LEU A 142 4.56 -12.16 -22.07
CA LEU A 142 4.77 -10.73 -21.85
C LEU A 142 6.15 -10.31 -22.38
N ALA A 143 7.22 -11.04 -22.03
CA ALA A 143 8.57 -10.74 -22.47
C ALA A 143 8.70 -10.84 -24.00
N SER A 144 8.16 -11.90 -24.60
CA SER A 144 8.11 -12.04 -26.06
C SER A 144 7.32 -10.92 -26.74
N ALA A 145 6.19 -10.47 -26.15
CA ALA A 145 5.42 -9.36 -26.68
C ALA A 145 6.16 -8.02 -26.57
N LEU A 146 6.91 -7.80 -25.49
CA LEU A 146 7.76 -6.62 -25.33
C LEU A 146 8.84 -6.59 -26.40
N GLU A 147 9.56 -7.70 -26.62
CA GLU A 147 10.59 -7.78 -27.65
C GLU A 147 10.04 -7.54 -29.06
N THR A 148 8.96 -8.22 -29.43
CA THR A 148 8.45 -8.19 -30.80
C THR A 148 7.72 -6.89 -31.16
N ARG A 149 7.13 -6.22 -30.18
CA ARG A 149 6.24 -5.06 -30.42
C ARG A 149 6.78 -3.73 -29.91
N PHE A 150 7.66 -3.78 -28.90
CA PHE A 150 8.12 -2.59 -28.17
C PHE A 150 9.66 -2.54 -28.04
N GLY A 151 10.41 -3.40 -28.74
CA GLY A 151 11.87 -3.41 -28.72
C GLY A 151 12.46 -3.68 -27.33
N GLY A 152 11.77 -4.51 -26.52
CA GLY A 152 12.16 -4.85 -25.14
C GLY A 152 11.73 -3.82 -24.09
N GLU A 153 11.21 -2.68 -24.49
CA GLU A 153 10.83 -1.60 -23.57
C GLU A 153 9.38 -1.73 -23.07
N VAL A 154 9.14 -1.29 -21.84
CA VAL A 154 7.79 -1.23 -21.27
C VAL A 154 7.04 -0.01 -21.81
N PRO A 155 5.88 -0.20 -22.48
CA PRO A 155 5.11 0.90 -23.03
C PRO A 155 4.53 1.80 -21.92
N ARG A 156 4.19 3.05 -22.30
CA ARG A 156 3.77 4.11 -21.37
C ARG A 156 2.33 4.52 -21.50
N THR A 157 1.52 3.74 -22.20
CA THR A 157 0.08 4.02 -22.35
C THR A 157 -0.77 2.88 -21.79
N MET A 158 -1.98 3.21 -21.35
CA MET A 158 -2.93 2.23 -20.81
C MET A 158 -3.25 1.14 -21.85
N ASP A 159 -3.50 1.53 -23.09
CA ASP A 159 -3.92 0.62 -24.15
C ASP A 159 -2.80 -0.36 -24.54
N GLU A 160 -1.58 0.13 -24.67
CA GLU A 160 -0.43 -0.72 -24.97
C GLU A 160 -0.14 -1.70 -23.82
N LEU A 161 -0.12 -1.21 -22.57
CA LEU A 161 0.10 -2.05 -21.40
C LEU A 161 -0.96 -3.15 -21.27
N THR A 162 -2.23 -2.80 -21.43
CA THR A 162 -3.33 -3.78 -21.33
C THR A 162 -3.40 -4.75 -22.50
N SER A 163 -2.67 -4.49 -23.60
CA SER A 163 -2.51 -5.41 -24.71
C SER A 163 -1.48 -6.52 -24.46
N LEU A 164 -0.70 -6.42 -23.37
CA LEU A 164 0.31 -7.39 -23.01
C LEU A 164 -0.30 -8.58 -22.24
N PRO A 165 0.22 -9.81 -22.44
CA PRO A 165 -0.22 -10.98 -21.70
C PRO A 165 -0.13 -10.81 -20.18
N GLY A 166 -1.21 -11.13 -19.47
CA GLY A 166 -1.25 -11.04 -18.00
C GLY A 166 -1.39 -9.63 -17.43
N VAL A 167 -1.48 -8.60 -18.28
CA VAL A 167 -1.59 -7.20 -17.86
C VAL A 167 -3.03 -6.72 -17.98
N GLY A 168 -3.67 -6.54 -16.84
CA GLY A 168 -4.99 -5.89 -16.76
C GLY A 168 -4.89 -4.41 -16.39
N ARG A 169 -6.02 -3.71 -16.43
CA ARG A 169 -6.10 -2.27 -16.11
C ARG A 169 -5.45 -1.90 -14.77
N LYS A 170 -5.67 -2.71 -13.72
CA LYS A 170 -5.04 -2.47 -12.41
C LYS A 170 -3.52 -2.51 -12.50
N THR A 171 -2.96 -3.54 -13.17
CA THR A 171 -1.51 -3.68 -13.38
C THR A 171 -0.96 -2.50 -14.16
N ALA A 172 -1.63 -2.09 -15.24
CA ALA A 172 -1.24 -0.93 -16.03
C ALA A 172 -1.21 0.36 -15.19
N ASN A 173 -2.24 0.62 -14.38
CA ASN A 173 -2.27 1.77 -13.45
C ASN A 173 -1.10 1.75 -12.45
N VAL A 174 -0.75 0.58 -11.90
CA VAL A 174 0.40 0.45 -10.99
C VAL A 174 1.70 0.83 -11.68
N VAL A 175 1.93 0.31 -12.90
CA VAL A 175 3.15 0.57 -13.67
C VAL A 175 3.23 2.03 -14.11
N LEU A 176 2.14 2.58 -14.65
CA LEU A 176 2.08 3.97 -15.09
C LEU A 176 2.40 4.93 -13.93
N GLY A 177 1.76 4.75 -12.80
CA GLY A 177 1.94 5.64 -11.65
C GLY A 177 3.32 5.52 -11.01
N ASN A 178 3.81 4.30 -10.77
CA ASN A 178 5.01 4.10 -9.96
C ASN A 178 6.31 4.09 -10.77
N ALA A 179 6.29 3.68 -12.05
CA ALA A 179 7.51 3.61 -12.86
C ALA A 179 7.66 4.81 -13.79
N PHE A 180 6.57 5.45 -14.21
CA PHE A 180 6.61 6.51 -15.21
C PHE A 180 6.10 7.86 -14.72
N GLY A 181 5.53 7.94 -13.51
CA GLY A 181 4.90 9.17 -13.01
C GLY A 181 3.68 9.62 -13.83
N VAL A 182 3.13 8.73 -14.65
CA VAL A 182 1.87 8.97 -15.39
C VAL A 182 0.71 8.71 -14.42
N PRO A 183 -0.22 9.66 -14.23
CA PRO A 183 -1.31 9.50 -13.28
C PRO A 183 -2.06 8.19 -13.43
N GLY A 184 -2.08 7.38 -12.38
CA GLY A 184 -2.76 6.09 -12.34
C GLY A 184 -3.40 5.86 -10.97
N PHE A 185 -4.63 5.34 -10.95
CA PHE A 185 -5.37 5.03 -9.73
C PHE A 185 -5.75 3.54 -9.70
N PRO A 186 -4.83 2.66 -9.28
CA PRO A 186 -5.13 1.24 -9.21
C PRO A 186 -6.19 0.96 -8.13
N VAL A 187 -7.33 0.40 -8.54
CA VAL A 187 -8.43 0.03 -7.64
C VAL A 187 -8.29 -1.44 -7.26
N ASP A 188 -7.93 -1.69 -6.02
CA ASP A 188 -7.87 -3.03 -5.42
C ASP A 188 -8.99 -3.26 -4.40
N THR A 189 -8.96 -4.40 -3.71
CA THR A 189 -9.95 -4.73 -2.67
C THR A 189 -9.91 -3.78 -1.47
N HIS A 190 -8.75 -3.18 -1.16
CA HIS A 190 -8.62 -2.19 -0.09
C HIS A 190 -9.25 -0.87 -0.52
N VAL A 191 -8.91 -0.37 -1.70
CA VAL A 191 -9.50 0.84 -2.29
C VAL A 191 -11.02 0.68 -2.38
N MET A 192 -11.52 -0.43 -2.92
CA MET A 192 -12.96 -0.73 -3.00
C MET A 192 -13.65 -0.66 -1.63
N ARG A 193 -13.05 -1.28 -0.62
CA ARG A 193 -13.61 -1.34 0.74
C ARG A 193 -13.58 0.02 1.43
N VAL A 194 -12.43 0.70 1.40
CA VAL A 194 -12.24 1.96 2.09
C VAL A 194 -13.12 3.05 1.49
N THR A 195 -13.09 3.25 0.17
CA THR A 195 -13.95 4.23 -0.51
C THR A 195 -15.43 3.95 -0.33
N GLY A 196 -15.82 2.67 -0.26
CA GLY A 196 -17.17 2.27 0.07
C GLY A 196 -17.58 2.65 1.49
N ARG A 197 -16.76 2.34 2.51
CA ARG A 197 -17.04 2.68 3.92
C ARG A 197 -17.02 4.19 4.16
N LEU A 198 -16.12 4.92 3.53
CA LEU A 198 -16.09 6.38 3.56
C LEU A 198 -17.24 7.01 2.77
N ARG A 199 -18.02 6.22 2.03
CA ARG A 199 -19.08 6.68 1.13
C ARG A 199 -18.59 7.73 0.13
N TRP A 200 -17.35 7.60 -0.32
CA TRP A 200 -16.78 8.49 -1.33
C TRP A 200 -17.42 8.30 -2.69
N ARG A 201 -17.78 7.07 -3.03
CA ARG A 201 -18.41 6.72 -4.29
C ARG A 201 -19.94 6.70 -4.20
N SER A 202 -20.60 6.98 -5.31
CA SER A 202 -22.07 7.05 -5.40
C SER A 202 -22.75 5.68 -5.17
N ASP A 203 -22.06 4.62 -5.56
CA ASP A 203 -22.53 3.23 -5.47
C ASP A 203 -22.06 2.50 -4.20
N TRP A 204 -21.72 3.22 -3.14
CA TRP A 204 -21.14 2.66 -1.91
C TRP A 204 -21.95 1.53 -1.26
N ARG A 205 -23.26 1.42 -1.57
CA ARG A 205 -24.14 0.36 -1.10
C ARG A 205 -24.03 -0.92 -1.92
N ILE A 206 -23.44 -0.86 -3.12
CA ILE A 206 -23.31 -2.01 -4.01
C ILE A 206 -22.11 -2.86 -3.56
N ALA A 207 -22.38 -4.12 -3.21
CA ALA A 207 -21.35 -5.03 -2.69
C ALA A 207 -20.28 -5.38 -3.74
N LYS A 208 -20.66 -5.46 -5.01
CA LYS A 208 -19.79 -5.76 -6.15
C LYS A 208 -19.87 -4.64 -7.17
N SER A 209 -19.25 -3.50 -6.84
CA SER A 209 -19.11 -2.41 -7.78
C SER A 209 -18.03 -2.72 -8.81
N ASP A 210 -18.17 -2.13 -10.00
CA ASP A 210 -17.17 -2.20 -11.05
C ASP A 210 -15.94 -1.35 -10.68
N PRO A 211 -14.73 -1.94 -10.57
CA PRO A 211 -13.52 -1.19 -10.25
C PRO A 211 -13.22 -0.04 -11.22
N VAL A 212 -13.56 -0.18 -12.51
CA VAL A 212 -13.34 0.88 -13.51
C VAL A 212 -14.25 2.06 -13.27
N LYS A 213 -15.52 1.82 -12.90
CA LYS A 213 -16.44 2.90 -12.51
C LYS A 213 -15.96 3.63 -11.26
N VAL A 214 -15.47 2.87 -10.27
CA VAL A 214 -14.90 3.45 -9.04
C VAL A 214 -13.67 4.28 -9.34
N GLU A 215 -12.76 3.79 -10.19
CA GLU A 215 -11.60 4.53 -10.67
C GLU A 215 -12.02 5.87 -11.26
N HIS A 216 -12.91 5.87 -12.26
CA HIS A 216 -13.35 7.09 -12.93
C HIS A 216 -14.06 8.06 -11.98
N GLU A 217 -14.93 7.54 -11.09
CA GLU A 217 -15.64 8.39 -10.13
C GLU A 217 -14.68 9.06 -9.16
N ILE A 218 -13.77 8.30 -8.52
CA ILE A 218 -12.82 8.85 -7.55
C ILE A 218 -11.85 9.83 -8.24
N CYS A 219 -11.30 9.47 -9.38
CA CYS A 219 -10.41 10.33 -10.16
C CYS A 219 -11.09 11.66 -10.56
N SER A 220 -12.40 11.70 -10.72
CA SER A 220 -13.12 12.95 -11.03
C SER A 220 -13.16 13.97 -9.89
N TYR A 221 -12.76 13.58 -8.68
CA TYR A 221 -12.79 14.43 -7.48
C TYR A 221 -11.40 14.88 -7.00
N PHE A 222 -10.32 14.30 -7.53
CA PHE A 222 -8.94 14.57 -7.11
C PHE A 222 -8.07 14.98 -8.29
N ASP A 223 -7.03 15.77 -8.01
CA ASP A 223 -6.04 16.15 -9.01
C ASP A 223 -5.31 14.88 -9.53
N PRO A 224 -5.08 14.76 -10.83
CA PRO A 224 -4.30 13.65 -11.39
C PRO A 224 -2.95 13.42 -10.73
N ALA A 225 -2.28 14.49 -10.27
CA ALA A 225 -1.00 14.38 -9.55
C ALA A 225 -1.11 13.60 -8.25
N ASP A 226 -2.28 13.55 -7.64
CA ASP A 226 -2.53 12.83 -6.38
C ASP A 226 -2.89 11.34 -6.57
N TRP A 227 -3.33 10.91 -7.74
CA TRP A 227 -4.01 9.62 -7.93
C TRP A 227 -3.21 8.41 -7.44
N THR A 228 -1.94 8.33 -7.80
CA THR A 228 -1.07 7.21 -7.39
C THR A 228 -0.91 7.16 -5.88
N ASP A 229 -0.59 8.28 -5.28
CA ASP A 229 -0.42 8.43 -3.84
C ASP A 229 -1.71 8.22 -3.06
N LEU A 230 -2.83 8.73 -3.57
CA LEU A 230 -4.17 8.51 -3.01
C LEU A 230 -4.50 7.01 -2.95
N SER A 231 -4.23 6.28 -4.04
CA SER A 231 -4.43 4.83 -4.05
C SER A 231 -3.56 4.13 -3.00
N HIS A 232 -2.28 4.47 -2.92
CA HIS A 232 -1.37 3.92 -1.92
C HIS A 232 -1.84 4.20 -0.49
N ARG A 233 -2.26 5.44 -0.17
CA ARG A 233 -2.77 5.82 1.15
C ARG A 233 -4.02 5.04 1.52
N LEU A 234 -4.96 4.87 0.59
CA LEU A 234 -6.15 4.04 0.80
C LEU A 234 -5.82 2.58 1.05
N ILE A 235 -4.84 2.02 0.32
CA ILE A 235 -4.35 0.64 0.52
C ILE A 235 -3.70 0.52 1.90
N LEU A 236 -2.78 1.42 2.26
CA LEU A 236 -2.10 1.42 3.55
C LEU A 236 -3.10 1.54 4.71
N HIS A 237 -4.04 2.48 4.62
CA HIS A 237 -5.12 2.64 5.60
C HIS A 237 -5.99 1.37 5.70
N GLY A 238 -6.31 0.76 4.57
CA GLY A 238 -7.05 -0.49 4.52
C GLY A 238 -6.31 -1.68 5.13
N ARG A 239 -4.98 -1.68 5.06
CA ARG A 239 -4.11 -2.71 5.68
C ARG A 239 -3.90 -2.47 7.17
N ALA A 240 -3.65 -1.23 7.57
CA ALA A 240 -3.25 -0.89 8.93
C ALA A 240 -4.44 -0.71 9.90
N THR A 241 -5.56 -0.15 9.43
CA THR A 241 -6.65 0.33 10.30
C THR A 241 -8.01 -0.17 9.86
N CYS A 242 -8.39 0.12 8.61
CA CYS A 242 -9.73 -0.20 8.10
C CYS A 242 -9.81 -1.64 7.58
N HIS A 243 -9.54 -2.63 8.47
CA HIS A 243 -9.54 -4.05 8.12
C HIS A 243 -10.87 -4.55 7.57
N ALA A 244 -10.86 -5.64 6.77
CA ALA A 244 -12.08 -6.23 6.21
C ALA A 244 -13.04 -6.69 7.32
N ARG A 245 -12.51 -7.39 8.31
CA ARG A 245 -13.20 -7.80 9.54
C ARG A 245 -12.65 -6.99 10.70
N LYS A 246 -13.53 -6.51 11.61
CA LYS A 246 -13.16 -5.76 12.83
C LYS A 246 -12.21 -4.59 12.53
N PRO A 247 -12.68 -3.55 11.81
CA PRO A 247 -11.88 -2.35 11.59
C PRO A 247 -11.57 -1.68 12.93
N ASP A 248 -10.36 -1.15 13.07
CA ASP A 248 -9.94 -0.42 14.27
C ASP A 248 -10.43 1.05 14.20
N CYS A 249 -11.74 1.22 14.39
CA CYS A 249 -12.35 2.54 14.32
C CYS A 249 -11.94 3.45 15.48
N ALA A 250 -11.63 2.88 16.65
CA ALA A 250 -11.24 3.67 17.83
C ALA A 250 -9.93 4.43 17.60
N ASN A 251 -8.96 3.82 16.90
CA ASN A 251 -7.65 4.42 16.58
C ASN A 251 -7.58 4.98 15.16
N CYS A 252 -8.71 5.05 14.45
CA CYS A 252 -8.75 5.49 13.07
C CYS A 252 -8.62 7.01 12.95
N PRO A 253 -7.67 7.55 12.17
CA PRO A 253 -7.55 9.00 11.98
C PRO A 253 -8.78 9.63 11.32
N LEU A 254 -9.61 8.81 10.66
CA LEU A 254 -10.84 9.26 9.99
C LEU A 254 -12.10 9.03 10.85
N ASN A 255 -11.97 8.60 12.11
CA ASN A 255 -13.12 8.23 12.94
C ASN A 255 -14.18 9.34 13.01
N ALA A 256 -13.74 10.58 13.25
CA ALA A 256 -14.63 11.73 13.45
C ALA A 256 -15.49 12.06 12.21
N THR A 257 -15.00 11.78 11.01
CA THR A 257 -15.64 12.12 9.73
C THR A 257 -16.22 10.91 9.01
N CYS A 258 -15.75 9.71 9.33
CA CYS A 258 -16.17 8.48 8.66
C CYS A 258 -17.63 8.15 8.91
N PRO A 259 -18.50 8.10 7.88
CA PRO A 259 -19.93 7.81 8.05
C PRO A 259 -20.22 6.34 8.41
N SER A 260 -19.21 5.48 8.40
CA SER A 260 -19.30 4.05 8.74
C SER A 260 -18.52 3.66 10.00
N ALA A 261 -17.99 4.64 10.77
CA ALA A 261 -17.32 4.36 12.04
C ALA A 261 -18.30 3.74 13.05
N VAL A 262 -17.86 2.73 13.80
CA VAL A 262 -18.61 2.00 14.82
C VAL A 262 -17.93 2.15 16.17
#